data_f45ae657d041979ae5a597c00ae691fa
#
_entry.id   f45ae657d041979ae5a597c00ae691fa
#
_cell.length_a   1.000
_cell.length_b   1.000
_cell.length_c   1.000
_cell.angle_alpha   90.00
_cell.angle_beta   90.00
_cell.angle_gamma   90.00
#
_symmetry.space_group_name_H-M   'P 1'
#
loop_
_entity.id
_entity.type
_entity.pdbx_description
1 polymer ?
#
loop_
_entity_poly.entity_id
_entity_poly.type
_entity_poly.pdbx_seq_one_letter_code
_entity_poly.pdbx_strand_id
1 'polypeptide(L)'
;MQRLQVLALRSSRRSWTRVDWRYLSQSWAPVVARELEPLMSGIQVQAAASGATYGALTLAEQGSWVAPEAFVDPRALGGYAADGRSLDGLLFSPITSVKTWIADGRSASEALAMGGRALDTIVRTVVADAGRQAAGIDTVSRKSVGYVRMLNPPSCSRCVVLAGRFYRWNAGFRRHPRCDCVHVQSAAGSTQAALDEGLISDPYEYFRGLPKGEQDKIFGEHEAAAIRDGGDIFQVINSKRGRQGAFTTEGTGRPGTASTVLRPGQRRMTPETIYRLNPNREDALKALRDQGYILPGGQVPTGSLRGRVEGFGQMGRGGTRKAASAAVEEARRTGVRDPRSRYTMTAAERRLNDAERRYRLVLEGRNPFASPGFGNTPDPQGLGLNTVGASRGPLTPQIAAMVETDYRRWLATGGQKFTS
;
A
#
# COMPACT_ATOMS: atom_id res chain seq x y z
N MET A 1 -18.01 -5.38 2.93
CA MET A 1 -17.12 -5.35 4.12
C MET A 1 -17.72 -4.57 5.28
N GLN A 2 -18.04 -3.28 5.16
CA GLN A 2 -18.60 -2.47 6.28
C GLN A 2 -19.84 -3.08 6.91
N ARG A 3 -20.81 -3.54 6.10
CA ARG A 3 -22.04 -4.21 6.63
C ARG A 3 -21.72 -5.45 7.47
N LEU A 4 -20.75 -6.27 7.04
CA LEU A 4 -20.32 -7.46 7.76
C LEU A 4 -19.66 -7.09 9.10
N GLN A 5 -18.82 -6.07 9.11
CA GLN A 5 -18.21 -5.57 10.35
C GLN A 5 -19.26 -5.02 11.34
N VAL A 6 -20.26 -4.29 10.85
CA VAL A 6 -21.36 -3.78 11.69
C VAL A 6 -22.16 -4.93 12.27
N LEU A 7 -22.50 -5.95 11.48
CA LEU A 7 -23.19 -7.14 11.94
C LEU A 7 -22.39 -7.86 13.04
N ALA A 8 -21.11 -8.13 12.76
CA ALA A 8 -20.20 -8.78 13.69
C ALA A 8 -20.11 -8.04 15.03
N LEU A 9 -19.94 -6.71 14.99
CA LEU A 9 -19.86 -5.88 16.19
C LEU A 9 -21.18 -5.85 16.99
N ARG A 10 -22.31 -5.73 16.32
CA ARG A 10 -23.62 -5.74 16.99
C ARG A 10 -23.84 -7.06 17.70
N SER A 11 -23.55 -8.16 17.04
CA SER A 11 -23.72 -9.50 17.61
C SER A 11 -22.76 -9.75 18.78
N SER A 12 -21.47 -9.44 18.61
CA SER A 12 -20.48 -9.63 19.69
C SER A 12 -20.78 -8.77 20.92
N ARG A 13 -21.19 -7.52 20.74
CA ARG A 13 -21.58 -6.64 21.86
C ARG A 13 -22.83 -7.14 22.57
N ARG A 14 -23.85 -7.62 21.83
CA ARG A 14 -25.04 -8.24 22.44
C ARG A 14 -24.64 -9.49 23.23
N SER A 15 -23.78 -10.32 22.71
CA SER A 15 -23.29 -11.50 23.42
C SER A 15 -22.50 -11.11 24.67
N TRP A 16 -21.67 -10.05 24.59
CA TRP A 16 -20.86 -9.59 25.72
C TRP A 16 -21.65 -9.13 26.93
N THR A 17 -22.86 -8.59 26.73
CA THR A 17 -23.75 -8.18 27.86
C THR A 17 -24.19 -9.34 28.75
N ARG A 18 -24.02 -10.58 28.32
CA ARG A 18 -24.37 -11.81 29.09
C ARG A 18 -23.23 -12.32 29.96
N VAL A 19 -22.05 -11.67 29.92
CA VAL A 19 -20.93 -12.03 30.77
C VAL A 19 -21.23 -11.72 32.23
N ASP A 20 -21.23 -12.74 33.07
CA ASP A 20 -21.31 -12.59 34.53
C ASP A 20 -19.89 -12.48 35.10
N TRP A 21 -19.61 -11.36 35.75
CA TRP A 21 -18.28 -11.13 36.31
C TRP A 21 -17.91 -12.08 37.46
N ARG A 22 -18.91 -12.70 38.10
CA ARG A 22 -18.71 -13.72 39.15
C ARG A 22 -18.30 -15.06 38.57
N TYR A 23 -18.73 -15.35 37.33
CA TYR A 23 -18.54 -16.63 36.64
C TYR A 23 -18.02 -16.41 35.22
N LEU A 24 -16.96 -15.60 35.07
CA LEU A 24 -16.45 -15.10 33.80
C LEU A 24 -16.31 -16.21 32.73
N SER A 25 -15.58 -17.29 33.04
CA SER A 25 -15.39 -18.38 32.08
C SER A 25 -16.65 -19.20 31.83
N GLN A 26 -17.40 -19.51 32.90
CA GLN A 26 -18.59 -20.33 32.83
C GLN A 26 -19.72 -19.64 32.06
N SER A 27 -19.85 -18.31 32.19
CA SER A 27 -20.84 -17.54 31.46
C SER A 27 -20.46 -17.30 30.01
N TRP A 28 -19.17 -17.17 29.70
CA TRP A 28 -18.70 -16.80 28.36
C TRP A 28 -18.39 -17.97 27.44
N ALA A 29 -17.80 -19.06 27.93
CA ALA A 29 -17.43 -20.20 27.11
C ALA A 29 -18.58 -20.80 26.27
N PRO A 30 -19.80 -21.02 26.85
CA PRO A 30 -20.93 -21.51 26.06
C PRO A 30 -21.40 -20.54 24.98
N VAL A 31 -21.30 -19.24 25.24
CA VAL A 31 -21.66 -18.20 24.28
C VAL A 31 -20.71 -18.20 23.09
N VAL A 32 -19.41 -18.33 23.35
CA VAL A 32 -18.40 -18.44 22.28
C VAL A 32 -18.66 -19.69 21.45
N ALA A 33 -18.71 -20.86 22.08
CA ALA A 33 -18.77 -22.12 21.36
C ALA A 33 -20.06 -22.33 20.56
N ARG A 34 -21.20 -21.90 21.10
CA ARG A 34 -22.51 -22.20 20.50
C ARG A 34 -23.05 -21.12 19.58
N GLU A 35 -22.63 -19.87 19.77
CA GLU A 35 -23.26 -18.75 19.08
C GLU A 35 -22.23 -17.86 18.35
N LEU A 36 -21.21 -17.38 19.06
CA LEU A 36 -20.35 -16.32 18.53
C LEU A 36 -19.34 -16.87 17.52
N GLU A 37 -18.70 -18.00 17.80
CA GLU A 37 -17.74 -18.61 16.88
C GLU A 37 -18.40 -19.04 15.57
N PRO A 38 -19.51 -19.78 15.53
CA PRO A 38 -20.16 -20.16 14.27
C PRO A 38 -20.62 -18.94 13.45
N LEU A 39 -21.16 -17.93 14.13
CA LEU A 39 -21.58 -16.70 13.49
C LEU A 39 -20.38 -15.94 12.88
N MET A 40 -19.30 -15.78 13.65
CA MET A 40 -18.10 -15.06 13.17
C MET A 40 -17.41 -15.82 12.05
N SER A 41 -17.34 -17.16 12.12
CA SER A 41 -16.84 -18.02 11.07
C SER A 41 -17.64 -17.84 9.77
N GLY A 42 -18.97 -17.82 9.84
CA GLY A 42 -19.83 -17.53 8.70
C GLY A 42 -19.59 -16.12 8.11
N ILE A 43 -19.39 -15.11 8.96
CA ILE A 43 -19.09 -13.75 8.52
C ILE A 43 -17.68 -13.69 7.87
N GLN A 44 -16.70 -14.42 8.39
CA GLN A 44 -15.38 -14.53 7.77
C GLN A 44 -15.47 -15.13 6.36
N VAL A 45 -16.25 -16.21 6.18
CA VAL A 45 -16.48 -16.82 4.86
C VAL A 45 -17.10 -15.84 3.88
N GLN A 46 -18.10 -15.06 4.30
CA GLN A 46 -18.70 -14.02 3.45
C GLN A 46 -17.72 -12.89 3.12
N ALA A 47 -16.90 -12.48 4.09
CA ALA A 47 -15.85 -11.50 3.88
C ALA A 47 -14.78 -12.01 2.89
N ALA A 48 -14.39 -13.27 3.02
CA ALA A 48 -13.46 -13.95 2.12
C ALA A 48 -14.03 -14.09 0.70
N ALA A 49 -15.30 -14.45 0.55
CA ALA A 49 -15.96 -14.50 -0.75
C ALA A 49 -15.94 -13.13 -1.44
N SER A 50 -16.23 -12.06 -0.71
CA SER A 50 -16.11 -10.69 -1.23
C SER A 50 -14.67 -10.32 -1.60
N GLY A 51 -13.68 -10.79 -0.84
CA GLY A 51 -12.26 -10.57 -1.12
C GLY A 51 -11.78 -11.33 -2.36
N ALA A 52 -12.27 -12.54 -2.56
CA ALA A 52 -11.91 -13.40 -3.70
C ALA A 52 -12.38 -12.82 -5.05
N THR A 53 -13.51 -12.11 -5.08
CA THR A 53 -14.03 -11.49 -6.31
C THR A 53 -13.49 -10.09 -6.57
N TYR A 54 -12.98 -9.44 -5.51
CA TYR A 54 -12.54 -8.05 -5.56
C TYR A 54 -11.43 -7.81 -6.57
N GLY A 55 -10.46 -8.72 -6.66
CA GLY A 55 -9.32 -8.57 -7.55
C GLY A 55 -9.66 -8.60 -9.02
N ALA A 56 -10.53 -9.51 -9.42
CA ALA A 56 -11.02 -9.57 -10.80
C ALA A 56 -11.70 -8.26 -11.22
N LEU A 57 -12.53 -7.70 -10.33
CA LEU A 57 -13.25 -6.44 -10.57
C LEU A 57 -12.28 -5.26 -10.67
N THR A 58 -11.33 -5.15 -9.75
CA THR A 58 -10.37 -4.04 -9.76
C THR A 58 -9.43 -4.06 -10.96
N LEU A 59 -9.00 -5.25 -11.40
CA LEU A 59 -8.18 -5.40 -12.60
C LEU A 59 -8.98 -5.11 -13.88
N ALA A 60 -10.23 -5.54 -13.93
CA ALA A 60 -11.12 -5.24 -15.06
C ALA A 60 -11.36 -3.72 -15.20
N GLU A 61 -11.58 -3.03 -14.07
CA GLU A 61 -11.77 -1.58 -14.07
C GLU A 61 -10.53 -0.81 -14.50
N GLN A 62 -9.34 -1.35 -14.19
CA GLN A 62 -8.06 -0.83 -14.68
C GLN A 62 -7.79 -1.18 -16.17
N GLY A 63 -8.64 -1.94 -16.81
CA GLY A 63 -8.42 -2.45 -18.17
C GLY A 63 -7.22 -3.41 -18.27
N SER A 64 -6.86 -4.04 -17.17
CA SER A 64 -5.69 -4.91 -17.06
C SER A 64 -6.05 -6.28 -16.47
N TRP A 65 -7.21 -6.83 -16.91
CA TRP A 65 -7.67 -8.13 -16.43
C TRP A 65 -6.67 -9.24 -16.73
N VAL A 66 -6.37 -10.05 -15.70
CA VAL A 66 -5.47 -11.22 -15.78
C VAL A 66 -6.23 -12.41 -15.22
N ALA A 67 -6.28 -13.50 -15.99
CA ALA A 67 -6.95 -14.73 -15.56
C ALA A 67 -6.25 -15.33 -14.32
N PRO A 68 -6.99 -15.82 -13.32
CA PRO A 68 -6.41 -16.55 -12.21
C PRO A 68 -6.03 -17.97 -12.65
N GLU A 69 -4.92 -18.49 -12.14
CA GLU A 69 -4.50 -19.89 -12.31
C GLU A 69 -5.11 -20.84 -11.28
N ALA A 70 -5.64 -20.26 -10.18
CA ALA A 70 -6.33 -20.97 -9.11
C ALA A 70 -7.42 -20.09 -8.51
N PHE A 71 -8.39 -20.69 -7.84
CA PHE A 71 -9.48 -19.99 -7.18
C PHE A 71 -9.36 -20.08 -5.67
N VAL A 72 -9.79 -19.02 -5.00
CA VAL A 72 -9.86 -18.98 -3.54
C VAL A 72 -11.07 -19.80 -3.08
N ASP A 73 -10.87 -20.69 -2.12
CA ASP A 73 -11.97 -21.27 -1.35
C ASP A 73 -12.24 -20.38 -0.11
N PRO A 74 -13.33 -19.61 -0.09
CA PRO A 74 -13.63 -18.75 1.06
C PRO A 74 -13.87 -19.52 2.36
N ARG A 75 -14.30 -20.78 2.28
CA ARG A 75 -14.61 -21.60 3.45
C ARG A 75 -13.35 -21.94 4.25
N ALA A 76 -12.22 -22.08 3.58
CA ALA A 76 -10.93 -22.32 4.20
C ALA A 76 -10.44 -21.17 5.10
N LEU A 77 -11.08 -19.99 5.01
CA LEU A 77 -10.73 -18.79 5.79
C LEU A 77 -11.69 -18.52 6.95
N GLY A 78 -12.61 -19.45 7.24
CA GLY A 78 -13.49 -19.39 8.39
C GLY A 78 -12.93 -20.15 9.59
N GLY A 79 -13.20 -19.68 10.81
CA GLY A 79 -12.83 -20.36 12.05
C GLY A 79 -11.41 -20.13 12.55
N TYR A 80 -10.60 -19.33 11.81
CA TYR A 80 -9.20 -19.03 12.16
C TYR A 80 -8.90 -17.55 12.00
N ALA A 81 -7.93 -17.07 12.76
CA ALA A 81 -7.32 -15.77 12.53
C ALA A 81 -6.22 -15.84 11.46
N ALA A 82 -5.79 -14.68 10.94
CA ALA A 82 -4.75 -14.59 9.94
C ALA A 82 -3.36 -15.13 10.39
N ASP A 83 -3.15 -15.25 11.69
CA ASP A 83 -1.94 -15.80 12.29
C ASP A 83 -2.06 -17.30 12.64
N GLY A 84 -3.15 -17.93 12.23
CA GLY A 84 -3.40 -19.38 12.43
C GLY A 84 -4.02 -19.75 13.77
N ARG A 85 -4.26 -18.81 14.68
CA ARG A 85 -4.95 -19.09 15.93
C ARG A 85 -6.41 -19.42 15.68
N SER A 86 -6.96 -20.36 16.47
CA SER A 86 -8.38 -20.68 16.41
C SER A 86 -9.25 -19.51 16.80
N LEU A 87 -10.40 -19.36 16.13
CA LEU A 87 -11.30 -18.24 16.35
C LEU A 87 -11.95 -18.30 17.72
N ASP A 88 -12.32 -19.47 18.22
CA ASP A 88 -12.87 -19.69 19.56
C ASP A 88 -11.92 -19.21 20.66
N GLY A 89 -10.64 -19.60 20.57
CA GLY A 89 -9.60 -19.17 21.51
C GLY A 89 -9.40 -17.65 21.51
N LEU A 90 -9.45 -17.03 20.33
CA LEU A 90 -9.37 -15.57 20.21
C LEU A 90 -10.59 -14.86 20.80
N LEU A 91 -11.80 -15.35 20.53
CA LEU A 91 -13.04 -14.79 21.06
C LEU A 91 -13.15 -14.99 22.57
N PHE A 92 -12.48 -16.02 23.12
CA PHE A 92 -12.40 -16.23 24.56
C PHE A 92 -11.35 -15.34 25.24
N SER A 93 -10.29 -14.95 24.56
CA SER A 93 -9.15 -14.22 25.14
C SER A 93 -9.49 -12.94 25.91
N PRO A 94 -10.55 -12.15 25.58
CA PRO A 94 -10.95 -10.99 26.38
C PRO A 94 -11.29 -11.35 27.84
N ILE A 95 -11.83 -12.54 28.09
CA ILE A 95 -12.14 -12.99 29.46
C ILE A 95 -10.86 -13.22 30.26
N THR A 96 -9.83 -13.78 29.64
CA THR A 96 -8.51 -13.94 30.29
C THR A 96 -7.95 -12.58 30.70
N SER A 97 -8.03 -11.59 29.80
CA SER A 97 -7.60 -10.22 30.11
C SER A 97 -8.43 -9.59 31.24
N VAL A 98 -9.77 -9.78 31.23
CA VAL A 98 -10.64 -9.28 32.30
C VAL A 98 -10.24 -9.86 33.65
N LYS A 99 -9.95 -11.17 33.74
CA LYS A 99 -9.48 -11.81 34.97
C LYS A 99 -8.18 -11.20 35.48
N THR A 100 -7.22 -11.00 34.59
CA THR A 100 -5.94 -10.35 34.93
C THR A 100 -6.17 -8.93 35.46
N TRP A 101 -7.00 -8.11 34.82
CA TRP A 101 -7.25 -6.74 35.26
C TRP A 101 -7.98 -6.68 36.61
N ILE A 102 -8.89 -7.61 36.89
CA ILE A 102 -9.53 -7.71 38.21
C ILE A 102 -8.50 -8.12 39.28
N ALA A 103 -7.63 -9.09 38.96
CA ALA A 103 -6.55 -9.50 39.85
C ALA A 103 -5.56 -8.35 40.14
N ASP A 104 -5.34 -7.46 39.16
CA ASP A 104 -4.53 -6.25 39.29
C ASP A 104 -5.26 -5.11 40.03
N GLY A 105 -6.45 -5.36 40.63
CA GLY A 105 -7.19 -4.42 41.46
C GLY A 105 -8.15 -3.49 40.73
N ARG A 106 -8.43 -3.70 39.45
CA ARG A 106 -9.47 -2.93 38.74
C ARG A 106 -10.86 -3.40 39.13
N SER A 107 -11.82 -2.49 39.10
CA SER A 107 -13.21 -2.86 39.30
C SER A 107 -13.73 -3.80 38.21
N ALA A 108 -14.67 -4.68 38.56
CA ALA A 108 -15.24 -5.60 37.59
C ALA A 108 -15.89 -4.87 36.40
N SER A 109 -16.54 -3.71 36.65
CA SER A 109 -17.17 -2.90 35.60
C SER A 109 -16.12 -2.33 34.59
N GLU A 110 -15.01 -1.78 35.09
CA GLU A 110 -13.93 -1.29 34.24
C GLU A 110 -13.29 -2.41 33.42
N ALA A 111 -12.97 -3.54 34.08
CA ALA A 111 -12.37 -4.70 33.43
C ALA A 111 -13.28 -5.26 32.33
N LEU A 112 -14.59 -5.38 32.57
CA LEU A 112 -15.57 -5.80 31.55
C LEU A 112 -15.68 -4.79 30.40
N ALA A 113 -15.68 -3.48 30.69
CA ALA A 113 -15.68 -2.47 29.65
C ALA A 113 -14.42 -2.54 28.78
N MET A 114 -13.25 -2.80 29.37
CA MET A 114 -11.99 -3.02 28.65
C MET A 114 -12.03 -4.31 27.82
N GLY A 115 -12.58 -5.39 28.37
CA GLY A 115 -12.77 -6.68 27.69
C GLY A 115 -13.66 -6.55 26.44
N GLY A 116 -14.77 -5.82 26.57
CA GLY A 116 -15.66 -5.51 25.45
C GLY A 116 -14.96 -4.75 24.33
N ARG A 117 -14.12 -3.76 24.66
CA ARG A 117 -13.30 -3.05 23.65
C ARG A 117 -12.25 -3.96 23.00
N ALA A 118 -11.67 -4.89 23.76
CA ALA A 118 -10.76 -5.88 23.22
C ALA A 118 -11.48 -6.83 22.26
N LEU A 119 -12.67 -7.31 22.61
CA LEU A 119 -13.52 -8.13 21.75
C LEU A 119 -13.89 -7.38 20.47
N ASP A 120 -14.31 -6.13 20.54
CA ASP A 120 -14.58 -5.28 19.36
C ASP A 120 -13.37 -5.22 18.40
N THR A 121 -12.18 -5.09 18.96
CA THR A 121 -10.95 -5.04 18.17
C THR A 121 -10.67 -6.38 17.48
N ILE A 122 -10.82 -7.48 18.20
CA ILE A 122 -10.65 -8.85 17.65
C ILE A 122 -11.63 -9.08 16.49
N VAL A 123 -12.92 -8.84 16.74
CA VAL A 123 -13.99 -9.07 15.77
C VAL A 123 -13.77 -8.27 14.48
N ARG A 124 -13.45 -6.98 14.59
CA ARG A 124 -13.12 -6.15 13.42
C ARG A 124 -11.93 -6.70 12.64
N THR A 125 -10.91 -7.14 13.37
CA THR A 125 -9.66 -7.62 12.77
C THR A 125 -9.89 -8.91 12.01
N VAL A 126 -10.51 -9.92 12.62
CA VAL A 126 -10.68 -11.24 11.99
C VAL A 126 -11.57 -11.18 10.75
N VAL A 127 -12.62 -10.35 10.76
CA VAL A 127 -13.49 -10.14 9.58
C VAL A 127 -12.73 -9.43 8.45
N ALA A 128 -12.00 -8.38 8.78
CA ALA A 128 -11.23 -7.64 7.77
C ALA A 128 -10.09 -8.50 7.19
N ASP A 129 -9.44 -9.30 8.03
CA ASP A 129 -8.32 -10.12 7.59
C ASP A 129 -8.75 -11.30 6.72
N ALA A 130 -9.91 -11.90 6.96
CA ALA A 130 -10.45 -12.94 6.08
C ALA A 130 -10.64 -12.43 4.64
N GLY A 131 -11.25 -11.24 4.46
CA GLY A 131 -11.37 -10.63 3.13
C GLY A 131 -10.03 -10.26 2.51
N ARG A 132 -9.08 -9.79 3.31
CA ARG A 132 -7.73 -9.42 2.82
C ARG A 132 -6.90 -10.65 2.44
N GLN A 133 -7.00 -11.72 3.21
CA GLN A 133 -6.32 -12.98 2.88
C GLN A 133 -6.85 -13.54 1.57
N ALA A 134 -8.17 -13.57 1.38
CA ALA A 134 -8.79 -13.99 0.13
C ALA A 134 -8.30 -13.15 -1.06
N ALA A 135 -8.30 -11.82 -0.94
CA ALA A 135 -7.77 -10.93 -1.97
C ALA A 135 -6.26 -11.14 -2.22
N GLY A 136 -5.49 -11.44 -1.17
CA GLY A 136 -4.07 -11.78 -1.28
C GLY A 136 -3.85 -13.09 -2.03
N ILE A 137 -4.60 -14.14 -1.73
CA ILE A 137 -4.54 -15.43 -2.42
C ILE A 137 -4.94 -15.27 -3.90
N ASP A 138 -5.99 -14.50 -4.19
CA ASP A 138 -6.37 -14.19 -5.56
C ASP A 138 -5.26 -13.42 -6.31
N THR A 139 -4.57 -12.49 -5.64
CA THR A 139 -3.39 -11.81 -6.22
C THR A 139 -2.28 -12.80 -6.59
N VAL A 140 -1.98 -13.75 -5.70
CA VAL A 140 -0.95 -14.78 -5.93
C VAL A 140 -1.33 -15.70 -7.09
N SER A 141 -2.62 -15.97 -7.26
CA SER A 141 -3.11 -16.85 -8.33
C SER A 141 -3.05 -16.23 -9.73
N ARG A 142 -2.64 -14.97 -9.86
CA ARG A 142 -2.58 -14.24 -11.13
C ARG A 142 -1.14 -13.90 -11.50
N LYS A 143 -0.71 -14.27 -12.70
CA LYS A 143 0.64 -13.97 -13.20
C LYS A 143 0.91 -12.47 -13.25
N SER A 144 2.06 -12.06 -12.73
CA SER A 144 2.55 -10.69 -12.79
C SER A 144 1.65 -9.64 -12.13
N VAL A 145 0.68 -10.05 -11.34
CA VAL A 145 -0.16 -9.16 -10.55
C VAL A 145 0.48 -8.94 -9.18
N GLY A 146 0.51 -7.71 -8.77
CA GLY A 146 0.83 -7.28 -7.42
C GLY A 146 -0.31 -6.45 -6.86
N TYR A 147 0.00 -5.53 -5.96
CA TYR A 147 -1.01 -4.66 -5.39
C TYR A 147 -0.44 -3.29 -5.04
N VAL A 148 -1.32 -2.32 -5.01
CA VAL A 148 -1.08 -0.99 -4.44
C VAL A 148 -1.90 -0.82 -3.17
N ARG A 149 -1.50 0.12 -2.35
CA ARG A 149 -2.21 0.44 -1.12
C ARG A 149 -3.03 1.70 -1.34
N MET A 150 -4.33 1.57 -1.28
CA MET A 150 -5.24 2.71 -1.33
C MET A 150 -5.53 3.21 0.08
N LEU A 151 -5.47 4.52 0.25
CA LEU A 151 -5.86 5.19 1.48
C LEU A 151 -7.39 5.23 1.60
N ASN A 152 -7.87 5.02 2.82
CA ASN A 152 -9.26 5.25 3.18
C ASN A 152 -9.25 6.27 4.34
N PRO A 153 -9.40 7.57 4.04
CA PRO A 153 -9.32 8.62 5.06
C PRO A 153 -10.37 8.45 6.18
N PRO A 154 -10.00 8.82 7.42
CA PRO A 154 -8.74 9.42 7.85
C PRO A 154 -7.62 8.38 7.97
N SER A 155 -6.51 8.60 7.25
CA SER A 155 -5.38 7.65 7.20
C SER A 155 -4.21 8.15 8.04
N CYS A 156 -3.53 7.24 8.75
CA CYS A 156 -2.34 7.60 9.52
C CYS A 156 -1.14 7.90 8.62
N SER A 157 -0.17 8.66 9.13
CA SER A 157 1.05 9.05 8.42
C SER A 157 1.82 7.86 7.79
N ARG A 158 1.84 6.72 8.47
CA ARG A 158 2.44 5.48 7.93
C ARG A 158 1.72 4.97 6.69
N CYS A 159 0.39 4.98 6.73
CA CYS A 159 -0.42 4.57 5.61
C CYS A 159 -0.19 5.46 4.39
N VAL A 160 -0.10 6.77 4.61
CA VAL A 160 0.20 7.75 3.56
C VAL A 160 1.53 7.41 2.87
N VAL A 161 2.60 7.22 3.64
CA VAL A 161 3.93 6.89 3.09
C VAL A 161 3.94 5.54 2.37
N LEU A 162 3.19 4.55 2.87
CA LEU A 162 3.11 3.22 2.26
C LEU A 162 2.21 3.17 1.02
N ALA A 163 1.24 4.08 0.89
CA ALA A 163 0.34 4.13 -0.25
C ALA A 163 1.03 4.55 -1.56
N GLY A 164 2.17 5.22 -1.48
CA GLY A 164 2.97 5.62 -2.64
C GLY A 164 3.82 4.50 -3.24
N ARG A 165 3.42 3.22 -3.12
CA ARG A 165 4.22 2.08 -3.58
C ARG A 165 3.39 0.99 -4.21
N PHE A 166 3.98 0.36 -5.24
CA PHE A 166 3.56 -0.94 -5.76
C PHE A 166 4.27 -2.05 -4.98
N TYR A 167 3.54 -3.09 -4.63
CA TYR A 167 4.01 -4.28 -3.93
C TYR A 167 3.84 -5.50 -4.82
N ARG A 168 4.88 -6.31 -4.93
CA ARG A 168 4.77 -7.63 -5.54
C ARG A 168 3.90 -8.53 -4.66
N TRP A 169 3.33 -9.56 -5.24
CA TRP A 169 2.47 -10.51 -4.55
C TRP A 169 3.09 -11.10 -3.26
N ASN A 170 4.41 -11.30 -3.23
CA ASN A 170 5.17 -11.84 -2.09
C ASN A 170 5.74 -10.76 -1.15
N ALA A 171 5.52 -9.50 -1.44
CA ALA A 171 6.00 -8.40 -0.63
C ALA A 171 4.96 -8.00 0.41
N GLY A 172 4.86 -8.78 1.48
CA GLY A 172 4.00 -8.45 2.61
C GLY A 172 4.46 -7.17 3.33
N PHE A 173 3.54 -6.47 3.95
CA PHE A 173 3.87 -5.41 4.91
C PHE A 173 3.08 -5.58 6.20
N ARG A 174 3.73 -5.21 7.30
CA ARG A 174 3.11 -5.26 8.61
C ARG A 174 2.03 -4.19 8.73
N ARG A 175 0.90 -4.58 9.31
CA ARG A 175 -0.19 -3.68 9.66
C ARG A 175 -0.18 -3.42 11.14
N HIS A 176 -0.67 -2.26 11.53
CA HIS A 176 -0.99 -1.98 12.93
C HIS A 176 -2.50 -2.20 13.15
N PRO A 177 -2.94 -2.43 14.39
CA PRO A 177 -4.36 -2.46 14.71
C PRO A 177 -5.08 -1.19 14.20
N ARG A 178 -6.29 -1.34 13.68
CA ARG A 178 -7.10 -0.26 13.10
C ARG A 178 -6.53 0.37 11.82
N CYS A 179 -5.75 -0.39 11.04
CA CYS A 179 -5.32 0.06 9.73
C CYS A 179 -6.46 -0.05 8.70
N ASP A 180 -6.90 1.08 8.17
CA ASP A 180 -8.04 1.16 7.23
C ASP A 180 -7.65 1.04 5.75
N CYS A 181 -6.38 0.92 5.43
CA CYS A 181 -5.93 0.83 4.04
C CYS A 181 -6.44 -0.43 3.35
N VAL A 182 -6.83 -0.27 2.10
CA VAL A 182 -7.27 -1.34 1.21
C VAL A 182 -6.13 -1.72 0.26
N HIS A 183 -5.99 -3.01 -0.03
CA HIS A 183 -5.16 -3.48 -1.13
C HIS A 183 -5.96 -3.45 -2.41
N VAL A 184 -5.43 -2.82 -3.43
CA VAL A 184 -5.99 -2.80 -4.78
C VAL A 184 -5.03 -3.58 -5.67
N GLN A 185 -5.50 -4.63 -6.27
CA GLN A 185 -4.70 -5.43 -7.19
C GLN A 185 -4.35 -4.60 -8.42
N SER A 186 -3.15 -4.81 -8.92
CA SER A 186 -2.65 -4.08 -10.09
C SER A 186 -1.65 -4.92 -10.88
N ALA A 187 -1.74 -4.83 -12.19
CA ALA A 187 -0.78 -5.40 -13.12
C ALA A 187 0.32 -4.40 -13.53
N ALA A 188 0.45 -3.27 -12.85
CA ALA A 188 1.41 -2.21 -13.19
C ALA A 188 2.87 -2.67 -13.16
N GLY A 189 3.20 -3.67 -12.36
CA GLY A 189 4.52 -4.30 -12.29
C GLY A 189 5.60 -3.48 -11.58
N SER A 190 5.41 -2.18 -11.39
CA SER A 190 6.34 -1.29 -10.70
C SER A 190 5.65 -0.09 -10.06
N THR A 191 6.33 0.54 -9.08
CA THR A 191 5.84 1.78 -8.45
C THR A 191 5.67 2.90 -9.48
N GLN A 192 6.58 2.99 -10.44
CA GLN A 192 6.49 4.03 -11.47
C GLN A 192 5.28 3.83 -12.38
N ALA A 193 5.06 2.60 -12.84
CA ALA A 193 3.91 2.30 -13.66
C ALA A 193 2.59 2.52 -12.90
N ALA A 194 2.52 2.13 -11.63
CA ALA A 194 1.35 2.37 -10.79
C ALA A 194 1.07 3.87 -10.57
N LEU A 195 2.14 4.70 -10.47
CA LEU A 195 2.00 6.15 -10.42
C LEU A 195 1.50 6.71 -11.75
N ASP A 196 2.12 6.30 -12.86
CA ASP A 196 1.73 6.72 -14.20
C ASP A 196 0.28 6.34 -14.53
N GLU A 197 -0.18 5.29 -13.89
CA GLU A 197 -1.57 4.82 -13.97
C GLU A 197 -2.52 5.53 -12.98
N GLY A 198 -2.04 6.41 -12.12
CA GLY A 198 -2.85 7.09 -11.12
C GLY A 198 -3.37 6.19 -9.99
N LEU A 199 -2.78 4.99 -9.84
CA LEU A 199 -3.17 4.02 -8.81
C LEU A 199 -2.57 4.31 -7.43
N ILE A 200 -1.54 5.14 -7.38
CA ILE A 200 -0.87 5.57 -6.15
C ILE A 200 -0.73 7.09 -6.13
N SER A 201 -0.74 7.66 -4.94
CA SER A 201 -0.60 9.10 -4.72
C SER A 201 0.79 9.44 -4.18
N ASP A 202 1.30 10.62 -4.54
CA ASP A 202 2.51 11.15 -3.92
C ASP A 202 2.22 11.52 -2.45
N PRO A 203 2.94 10.94 -1.47
CA PRO A 203 2.77 11.30 -0.06
C PRO A 203 2.98 12.78 0.25
N TYR A 204 3.76 13.50 -0.54
CA TYR A 204 3.95 14.94 -0.36
C TYR A 204 2.79 15.76 -0.88
N GLU A 205 2.18 15.36 -2.00
CA GLU A 205 0.96 15.99 -2.48
C GLU A 205 -0.17 15.81 -1.46
N TYR A 206 -0.31 14.60 -0.93
CA TYR A 206 -1.25 14.35 0.16
C TYR A 206 -0.98 15.25 1.37
N PHE A 207 0.29 15.32 1.83
CA PHE A 207 0.68 16.15 2.96
C PHE A 207 0.40 17.64 2.73
N ARG A 208 0.78 18.16 1.56
CA ARG A 208 0.59 19.59 1.21
C ARG A 208 -0.87 19.96 1.02
N GLY A 209 -1.69 19.02 0.56
CA GLY A 209 -3.13 19.22 0.42
C GLY A 209 -3.89 19.32 1.74
N LEU A 210 -3.26 18.97 2.87
CA LEU A 210 -3.87 19.06 4.20
C LEU A 210 -3.64 20.45 4.83
N PRO A 211 -4.64 21.01 5.52
CA PRO A 211 -4.45 22.16 6.40
C PRO A 211 -3.42 21.86 7.50
N LYS A 212 -2.69 22.87 7.98
CA LYS A 212 -1.63 22.72 8.99
C LYS A 212 -2.08 21.89 10.20
N GLY A 213 -3.26 22.17 10.75
CA GLY A 213 -3.78 21.42 11.91
C GLY A 213 -3.99 19.92 11.64
N GLU A 214 -4.44 19.55 10.42
CA GLU A 214 -4.57 18.16 10.03
C GLU A 214 -3.20 17.51 9.76
N GLN A 215 -2.23 18.25 9.20
CA GLN A 215 -0.85 17.78 9.08
C GLN A 215 -0.29 17.42 10.46
N ASP A 216 -0.42 18.31 11.44
CA ASP A 216 0.08 18.14 12.80
C ASP A 216 -0.64 16.96 13.49
N LYS A 217 -1.95 16.81 13.31
CA LYS A 217 -2.75 15.71 13.88
C LYS A 217 -2.38 14.34 13.29
N ILE A 218 -2.20 14.24 11.97
CA ILE A 218 -1.95 12.98 11.28
C ILE A 218 -0.49 12.57 11.40
N PHE A 219 0.44 13.50 11.22
CA PHE A 219 1.87 13.21 11.17
C PHE A 219 2.57 13.38 12.52
N GLY A 220 2.03 14.22 13.39
CA GLY A 220 2.63 14.71 14.63
C GLY A 220 3.20 16.10 14.42
N GLU A 221 3.09 16.97 15.42
CA GLU A 221 3.47 18.39 15.34
C GLU A 221 4.91 18.60 14.88
N HIS A 222 5.85 17.96 15.52
CA HIS A 222 7.28 18.10 15.23
C HIS A 222 7.68 17.40 13.93
N GLU A 223 7.06 16.28 13.62
CA GLU A 223 7.27 15.59 12.34
C GLU A 223 6.70 16.36 11.18
N ALA A 224 5.50 16.93 11.33
CA ALA A 224 4.91 17.78 10.31
C ALA A 224 5.74 19.06 10.11
N ALA A 225 6.26 19.65 11.19
CA ALA A 225 7.20 20.77 11.11
C ALA A 225 8.46 20.39 10.34
N ALA A 226 9.06 19.24 10.65
CA ALA A 226 10.25 18.75 9.95
C ALA A 226 10.00 18.52 8.46
N ILE A 227 8.81 18.01 8.08
CA ILE A 227 8.44 17.84 6.66
C ILE A 227 8.26 19.22 5.98
N ARG A 228 7.61 20.16 6.63
CA ARG A 228 7.44 21.54 6.12
C ARG A 228 8.79 22.26 5.94
N ASP A 229 9.73 22.02 6.84
CA ASP A 229 11.09 22.56 6.80
C ASP A 229 12.02 21.82 5.83
N GLY A 230 11.47 20.90 5.03
CA GLY A 230 12.21 20.22 3.95
C GLY A 230 12.71 18.82 4.33
N GLY A 231 12.35 18.30 5.48
CA GLY A 231 12.65 16.93 5.88
C GLY A 231 12.01 15.90 4.97
N ASP A 232 12.74 14.79 4.76
CA ASP A 232 12.24 13.66 3.99
C ASP A 232 11.07 12.99 4.70
N ILE A 233 9.89 13.00 4.10
CA ILE A 233 8.67 12.42 4.68
C ILE A 233 8.86 10.95 5.06
N PHE A 234 9.60 10.18 4.24
CA PHE A 234 9.89 8.78 4.52
C PHE A 234 10.85 8.64 5.71
N GLN A 235 11.90 9.47 5.77
CA GLN A 235 12.84 9.48 6.88
C GLN A 235 12.17 9.91 8.18
N VAL A 236 11.40 10.99 8.14
CA VAL A 236 10.67 11.52 9.28
C VAL A 236 9.67 10.50 9.84
N ILE A 237 8.84 9.89 9.00
CA ILE A 237 7.82 8.94 9.44
C ILE A 237 8.43 7.60 9.88
N ASN A 238 9.49 7.14 9.22
CA ASN A 238 10.18 5.92 9.62
C ASN A 238 10.93 6.07 10.95
N SER A 239 11.38 7.28 11.31
CA SER A 239 12.04 7.54 12.59
C SER A 239 11.14 7.25 13.81
N LYS A 240 9.81 7.27 13.64
CA LYS A 240 8.86 6.87 14.67
C LYS A 240 8.89 5.36 14.98
N ARG A 241 9.47 4.53 14.09
CA ARG A 241 9.58 3.09 14.31
C ARG A 241 10.68 2.80 15.32
N GLY A 242 10.29 2.23 16.45
CA GLY A 242 11.26 1.84 17.47
C GLY A 242 11.86 3.02 18.24
N ARG A 243 11.09 4.09 18.41
CA ARG A 243 11.46 5.23 19.26
C ARG A 243 11.76 4.76 20.68
N GLN A 244 12.94 5.07 21.17
CA GLN A 244 13.34 4.94 22.58
C GLN A 244 13.68 6.32 23.13
N GLY A 245 12.71 6.99 23.74
CA GLY A 245 12.88 8.33 24.27
C GLY A 245 13.28 9.35 23.18
N ALA A 246 14.43 9.99 23.39
CA ALA A 246 14.95 11.05 22.52
C ALA A 246 15.53 10.56 21.18
N PHE A 247 15.73 9.24 21.02
CA PHE A 247 16.43 8.67 19.87
C PHE A 247 15.59 7.64 19.14
N THR A 248 15.91 7.46 17.85
CA THR A 248 15.36 6.36 17.07
C THR A 248 16.13 5.07 17.38
N THR A 249 15.50 3.90 17.09
CA THR A 249 16.20 2.61 17.11
C THR A 249 16.88 2.28 15.78
N GLU A 250 16.87 3.21 14.81
CA GLU A 250 17.68 3.08 13.60
C GLU A 250 19.15 3.13 13.99
N GLY A 251 19.81 1.97 13.95
CA GLY A 251 21.26 1.89 14.11
C GLY A 251 21.97 2.21 12.80
N THR A 252 23.21 2.69 12.92
CA THR A 252 24.12 2.85 11.78
C THR A 252 24.62 1.52 11.21
N GLY A 253 24.27 0.40 11.85
CA GLY A 253 24.65 -0.96 11.41
C GLY A 253 23.79 -1.56 10.28
N ARG A 254 22.78 -0.84 9.81
CA ARG A 254 21.94 -1.28 8.67
C ARG A 254 22.09 -0.33 7.49
N PRO A 255 22.16 -0.83 6.24
CA PRO A 255 22.16 0.03 5.06
C PRO A 255 20.93 0.95 5.05
N GLY A 256 21.13 2.25 4.96
CA GLY A 256 20.07 3.24 4.93
C GLY A 256 20.63 4.66 5.05
N THR A 257 19.78 5.68 4.94
CA THR A 257 20.22 7.09 4.99
C THR A 257 20.93 7.42 6.27
N ALA A 258 20.50 6.88 7.40
CA ALA A 258 21.16 7.10 8.70
C ALA A 258 22.62 6.63 8.69
N SER A 259 22.92 5.48 8.07
CA SER A 259 24.29 4.94 7.99
C SER A 259 25.23 5.72 7.06
N THR A 260 24.67 6.52 6.13
CA THR A 260 25.46 7.35 5.22
C THR A 260 25.77 8.74 5.77
N VAL A 261 25.00 9.20 6.75
CA VAL A 261 25.10 10.55 7.31
C VAL A 261 25.67 10.54 8.72
N LEU A 262 25.27 9.57 9.54
CA LEU A 262 25.70 9.46 10.94
C LEU A 262 27.00 8.66 11.06
N ARG A 263 27.79 8.99 12.07
CA ARG A 263 29.01 8.23 12.41
C ARG A 263 28.64 6.82 12.90
N PRO A 264 29.50 5.81 12.69
CA PRO A 264 29.29 4.49 13.27
C PRO A 264 29.02 4.56 14.78
N GLY A 265 27.96 3.90 15.24
CA GLY A 265 27.54 3.90 16.65
C GLY A 265 26.72 5.13 17.09
N GLN A 266 26.62 6.16 16.29
CA GLN A 266 25.82 7.34 16.61
C GLN A 266 24.31 7.00 16.53
N ARG A 267 23.56 7.43 17.55
CA ARG A 267 22.10 7.30 17.58
C ARG A 267 21.45 8.53 16.95
N ARG A 268 20.44 8.31 16.14
CA ARG A 268 19.69 9.36 15.46
C ARG A 268 18.68 10.00 16.39
N MET A 269 18.72 11.30 16.58
CA MET A 269 17.71 12.04 17.33
C MET A 269 16.37 12.04 16.62
N THR A 270 15.26 12.03 17.37
CA THR A 270 13.93 12.21 16.79
C THR A 270 13.69 13.66 16.38
N PRO A 271 12.81 13.98 15.40
CA PRO A 271 12.45 15.36 15.07
C PRO A 271 11.98 16.16 16.29
N GLU A 272 11.15 15.56 17.16
CA GLU A 272 10.73 16.18 18.43
C GLU A 272 11.91 16.60 19.29
N THR A 273 12.91 15.74 19.44
CA THR A 273 14.11 16.06 20.23
C THR A 273 14.92 17.18 19.59
N ILE A 274 15.03 17.18 18.26
CA ILE A 274 15.74 18.22 17.52
C ILE A 274 15.11 19.59 17.77
N TYR A 275 13.79 19.72 17.61
CA TYR A 275 13.10 21.01 17.82
C TYR A 275 13.11 21.45 19.29
N ARG A 276 13.03 20.51 20.24
CA ARG A 276 13.11 20.83 21.66
C ARG A 276 14.49 21.37 22.06
N LEU A 277 15.56 20.82 21.50
CA LEU A 277 16.94 21.23 21.80
C LEU A 277 17.39 22.46 21.01
N ASN A 278 16.73 22.78 19.92
CA ASN A 278 17.06 23.87 19.03
C ASN A 278 15.85 24.78 18.82
N PRO A 279 15.58 25.73 19.75
CA PRO A 279 14.46 26.66 19.63
C PRO A 279 14.59 27.59 18.40
N ASN A 280 15.83 27.87 17.97
CA ASN A 280 16.09 28.63 16.75
C ASN A 280 15.88 27.73 15.53
N ARG A 281 15.14 28.25 14.54
CA ARG A 281 14.83 27.53 13.31
C ARG A 281 16.07 27.16 12.50
N GLU A 282 17.07 28.02 12.43
CA GLU A 282 18.31 27.77 11.67
C GLU A 282 19.10 26.59 12.26
N ASP A 283 19.21 26.58 13.59
CA ASP A 283 19.88 25.48 14.31
C ASP A 283 19.10 24.17 14.17
N ALA A 284 17.78 24.22 14.22
CA ALA A 284 16.94 23.06 13.98
C ALA A 284 17.11 22.52 12.55
N LEU A 285 17.16 23.38 11.53
CA LEU A 285 17.42 22.99 10.15
C LEU A 285 18.81 22.36 9.98
N LYS A 286 19.82 22.92 10.64
CA LYS A 286 21.17 22.35 10.66
C LYS A 286 21.15 20.96 11.30
N ALA A 287 20.53 20.82 12.45
CA ALA A 287 20.42 19.54 13.14
C ALA A 287 19.63 18.50 12.31
N LEU A 288 18.56 18.90 11.61
CA LEU A 288 17.83 18.03 10.70
C LEU A 288 18.70 17.53 9.53
N ARG A 289 19.60 18.37 8.99
CA ARG A 289 20.60 17.97 7.99
C ARG A 289 21.62 17.00 8.56
N ASP A 290 22.19 17.33 9.71
CA ASP A 290 23.21 16.53 10.39
C ASP A 290 22.67 15.15 10.81
N GLN A 291 21.39 15.05 11.08
CA GLN A 291 20.69 13.81 11.38
C GLN A 291 20.12 13.09 10.12
N GLY A 292 20.36 13.63 8.93
CA GLY A 292 19.93 13.02 7.66
C GLY A 292 18.41 13.01 7.42
N TYR A 293 17.68 13.94 8.02
CA TYR A 293 16.28 14.18 7.69
C TYR A 293 16.13 15.09 6.47
N ILE A 294 17.01 16.06 6.32
CA ILE A 294 17.12 16.88 5.10
C ILE A 294 18.31 16.35 4.32
N LEU A 295 18.07 15.86 3.12
CA LEU A 295 19.10 15.26 2.29
C LEU A 295 19.86 16.31 1.47
N PRO A 296 21.17 16.14 1.22
CA PRO A 296 21.94 17.03 0.35
C PRO A 296 21.31 17.12 -1.05
N GLY A 297 21.27 18.32 -1.61
CA GLY A 297 20.68 18.52 -2.93
C GLY A 297 19.16 18.59 -2.97
N GLY A 298 18.56 18.77 -1.80
CA GLY A 298 17.11 18.67 -1.65
C GLY A 298 16.72 17.20 -1.58
N GLN A 299 15.51 17.01 -1.40
CA GLN A 299 14.98 15.71 -1.12
C GLN A 299 15.06 14.83 -2.33
N VAL A 300 15.89 13.85 -2.31
CA VAL A 300 15.79 12.73 -3.23
C VAL A 300 15.01 11.66 -2.52
N PRO A 301 13.76 11.43 -2.85
CA PRO A 301 13.12 10.23 -2.43
C PRO A 301 13.83 9.10 -3.12
N THR A 302 13.98 8.07 -2.40
CA THR A 302 14.28 6.76 -2.97
C THR A 302 13.22 6.31 -3.96
N GLY A 303 12.25 7.10 -4.25
CA GLY A 303 11.13 6.70 -5.04
C GLY A 303 10.57 7.77 -5.93
N SER A 304 11.30 8.74 -6.33
CA SER A 304 10.86 9.51 -7.48
C SER A 304 9.47 10.19 -7.41
N LEU A 305 8.84 10.25 -6.24
CA LEU A 305 7.47 10.81 -6.13
C LEU A 305 7.43 12.27 -5.71
N ARG A 306 8.58 12.89 -5.55
CA ARG A 306 8.68 14.22 -5.00
C ARG A 306 8.78 15.32 -6.02
N GLY A 307 8.01 16.39 -5.76
CA GLY A 307 8.14 17.67 -6.44
C GLY A 307 8.12 17.53 -7.96
N ARG A 308 7.40 16.55 -8.46
CA ARG A 308 7.30 16.30 -9.88
C ARG A 308 6.34 17.29 -10.49
N VAL A 309 6.86 18.07 -11.38
CA VAL A 309 6.06 18.72 -12.39
C VAL A 309 5.79 17.68 -13.47
N GLU A 310 4.54 17.38 -13.76
CA GLU A 310 4.17 16.40 -14.77
C GLU A 310 4.82 16.75 -16.13
N GLY A 311 5.40 15.75 -16.77
CA GLY A 311 6.17 15.93 -18.00
C GLY A 311 7.63 16.34 -17.82
N PHE A 312 8.10 16.60 -16.59
CA PHE A 312 9.48 16.99 -16.30
C PHE A 312 10.23 15.93 -15.48
N GLY A 313 10.53 14.80 -16.07
CA GLY A 313 11.35 13.75 -15.48
C GLY A 313 10.60 12.78 -14.59
N GLN A 314 9.47 12.33 -15.03
CA GLN A 314 8.64 11.34 -14.36
C GLN A 314 9.12 9.89 -14.51
N MET A 315 10.15 9.69 -15.30
CA MET A 315 10.77 8.38 -15.49
C MET A 315 11.66 8.05 -14.30
N GLY A 316 11.13 7.50 -13.26
CA GLY A 316 11.79 6.99 -12.07
C GLY A 316 13.33 6.86 -12.10
N ARG A 317 13.92 6.09 -11.23
CA ARG A 317 15.37 5.84 -11.17
C ARG A 317 16.01 5.31 -12.46
N GLY A 318 15.24 4.94 -13.47
CA GLY A 318 15.71 4.51 -14.77
C GLY A 318 16.30 5.62 -15.65
N GLY A 319 16.29 6.87 -15.18
CA GLY A 319 16.88 8.02 -15.87
C GLY A 319 18.43 8.06 -15.91
N THR A 320 19.10 6.98 -15.60
CA THR A 320 20.56 6.87 -15.68
C THR A 320 21.12 6.78 -17.10
N ARG A 321 20.28 6.68 -18.11
CA ARG A 321 20.74 6.80 -19.50
C ARG A 321 21.03 8.27 -19.80
N LYS A 322 22.24 8.59 -20.25
CA LYS A 322 22.70 9.95 -20.55
C LYS A 322 21.70 10.80 -21.35
N ALA A 323 21.03 10.21 -22.34
CA ALA A 323 20.03 10.89 -23.16
C ALA A 323 18.76 11.26 -22.39
N ALA A 324 18.35 10.43 -21.43
CA ALA A 324 17.18 10.71 -20.59
C ALA A 324 17.46 11.84 -19.62
N SER A 325 18.61 11.83 -18.97
CA SER A 325 19.04 12.90 -18.06
C SER A 325 19.16 14.23 -18.79
N ALA A 326 19.77 14.26 -19.95
CA ALA A 326 19.93 15.48 -20.76
C ALA A 326 18.57 16.09 -21.16
N ALA A 327 17.62 15.29 -21.63
CA ALA A 327 16.29 15.77 -22.00
C ALA A 327 15.51 16.34 -20.80
N VAL A 328 15.65 15.71 -19.64
CA VAL A 328 15.01 16.18 -18.40
C VAL A 328 15.65 17.45 -17.87
N GLU A 329 16.98 17.53 -17.88
CA GLU A 329 17.72 18.72 -17.45
C GLU A 329 17.43 19.90 -18.35
N GLU A 330 17.40 19.70 -19.66
CA GLU A 330 17.05 20.73 -20.63
C GLU A 330 15.62 21.25 -20.40
N ALA A 331 14.64 20.35 -20.24
CA ALA A 331 13.28 20.73 -19.94
C ALA A 331 13.16 21.53 -18.62
N ARG A 332 13.92 21.14 -17.60
CA ARG A 332 13.97 21.87 -16.31
C ARG A 332 14.62 23.23 -16.44
N ARG A 333 15.70 23.34 -17.20
CA ARG A 333 16.44 24.57 -17.42
C ARG A 333 15.63 25.59 -18.21
N THR A 334 14.93 25.15 -19.26
CA THR A 334 14.21 26.03 -20.20
C THR A 334 12.75 26.27 -19.81
N GLY A 335 12.18 25.43 -18.92
CA GLY A 335 10.74 25.40 -18.66
C GLY A 335 9.91 24.82 -19.81
N VAL A 336 10.56 24.41 -20.90
CA VAL A 336 9.91 23.87 -22.11
C VAL A 336 10.23 22.37 -22.20
N ARG A 337 9.21 21.53 -22.25
CA ARG A 337 9.37 20.11 -22.48
C ARG A 337 9.17 19.75 -23.94
N ASP A 338 9.93 18.76 -24.42
CA ASP A 338 9.66 18.14 -25.70
C ASP A 338 8.53 17.08 -25.55
N PRO A 339 7.33 17.32 -26.12
CA PRO A 339 6.24 16.36 -26.03
C PRO A 339 6.48 15.06 -26.82
N ARG A 340 7.50 15.05 -27.70
CA ARG A 340 7.91 13.86 -28.46
C ARG A 340 8.92 12.99 -27.69
N SER A 341 9.56 13.56 -26.69
CA SER A 341 10.49 12.81 -25.85
C SER A 341 9.74 11.99 -24.84
N ARG A 342 9.89 10.67 -24.90
CA ARG A 342 9.31 9.75 -23.90
C ARG A 342 9.68 10.10 -22.46
N TYR A 343 10.80 10.77 -22.24
CA TYR A 343 11.32 11.14 -20.93
C TYR A 343 10.64 12.36 -20.35
N THR A 344 10.03 13.19 -21.18
CA THR A 344 9.33 14.43 -20.78
C THR A 344 7.85 14.37 -21.07
N MET A 345 7.33 13.30 -21.63
CA MET A 345 5.89 13.06 -21.78
C MET A 345 5.18 12.97 -20.42
N THR A 346 3.98 13.45 -20.35
CA THR A 346 3.04 13.18 -19.26
C THR A 346 2.62 11.72 -19.26
N ALA A 347 2.01 11.25 -18.17
CA ALA A 347 1.49 9.89 -18.10
C ALA A 347 0.41 9.61 -19.17
N ALA A 348 -0.46 10.60 -19.41
CA ALA A 348 -1.50 10.53 -20.45
C ALA A 348 -0.89 10.45 -21.85
N GLU A 349 0.05 11.34 -22.17
CA GLU A 349 0.75 11.34 -23.45
C GLU A 349 1.50 10.03 -23.72
N ARG A 350 2.13 9.44 -22.68
CA ARG A 350 2.80 8.14 -22.83
C ARG A 350 1.83 7.02 -23.14
N ARG A 351 0.67 6.98 -22.47
CA ARG A 351 -0.36 5.96 -22.76
C ARG A 351 -0.84 6.04 -24.21
N LEU A 352 -1.16 7.25 -24.65
CA LEU A 352 -1.60 7.47 -26.02
C LEU A 352 -0.48 7.11 -27.03
N ASN A 353 0.74 7.56 -26.79
CA ASN A 353 1.90 7.25 -27.66
C ASN A 353 2.20 5.75 -27.73
N ASP A 354 2.13 5.05 -26.59
CA ASP A 354 2.37 3.60 -26.55
C ASP A 354 1.24 2.83 -27.25
N ALA A 355 -0.01 3.28 -27.12
CA ALA A 355 -1.16 2.69 -27.82
C ALA A 355 -1.06 2.94 -29.34
N GLU A 356 -0.74 4.16 -29.76
CA GLU A 356 -0.51 4.51 -31.17
C GLU A 356 0.62 3.68 -31.79
N ARG A 357 1.73 3.52 -31.08
CA ARG A 357 2.86 2.71 -31.55
C ARG A 357 2.46 1.24 -31.74
N ARG A 358 1.68 0.67 -30.80
CA ARG A 358 1.18 -0.71 -30.91
C ARG A 358 0.22 -0.85 -32.09
N TYR A 359 -0.69 0.11 -32.25
CA TYR A 359 -1.64 0.10 -33.35
C TYR A 359 -0.95 0.21 -34.72
N ARG A 360 0.08 1.04 -34.84
CA ARG A 360 0.90 1.13 -36.06
C ARG A 360 1.55 -0.22 -36.41
N LEU A 361 2.08 -0.94 -35.42
CA LEU A 361 2.62 -2.28 -35.63
C LEU A 361 1.56 -3.26 -36.13
N VAL A 362 0.35 -3.16 -35.61
CA VAL A 362 -0.79 -3.99 -36.09
C VAL A 362 -1.11 -3.67 -37.56
N LEU A 363 -1.12 -2.40 -37.95
CA LEU A 363 -1.33 -2.00 -39.34
C LEU A 363 -0.21 -2.51 -40.29
N GLU A 364 1.00 -2.69 -39.75
CA GLU A 364 2.12 -3.32 -40.45
C GLU A 364 2.04 -4.86 -40.44
N GLY A 365 0.97 -5.46 -39.94
CA GLY A 365 0.84 -6.92 -39.82
C GLY A 365 1.69 -7.55 -38.74
N ARG A 366 2.27 -6.77 -37.85
CA ARG A 366 3.21 -7.19 -36.78
C ARG A 366 2.50 -7.28 -35.44
N ASN A 367 2.79 -8.36 -34.70
CA ASN A 367 2.32 -8.49 -33.33
C ASN A 367 3.08 -7.53 -32.40
N PRO A 368 2.43 -6.50 -31.82
CA PRO A 368 3.11 -5.51 -30.97
C PRO A 368 3.60 -6.07 -29.62
N PHE A 369 3.14 -7.26 -29.25
CA PHE A 369 3.53 -7.98 -28.04
C PHE A 369 4.57 -9.08 -28.30
N ALA A 370 4.96 -9.29 -29.55
CA ALA A 370 6.10 -10.15 -29.86
C ALA A 370 7.36 -9.53 -29.28
N SER A 371 8.09 -10.25 -28.43
CA SER A 371 9.39 -9.81 -27.96
C SER A 371 10.29 -9.61 -29.18
N PRO A 372 10.98 -8.45 -29.32
CA PRO A 372 12.10 -8.35 -30.26
C PRO A 372 13.10 -9.42 -29.83
N GLY A 373 13.35 -10.40 -30.71
CA GLY A 373 14.10 -11.59 -30.37
C GLY A 373 15.40 -11.29 -29.62
N PHE A 374 15.52 -11.76 -28.41
CA PHE A 374 16.75 -12.34 -27.95
C PHE A 374 16.91 -13.55 -28.85
N GLY A 375 17.84 -13.44 -29.79
CA GLY A 375 17.97 -14.35 -30.90
C GLY A 375 17.85 -15.81 -30.48
N ASN A 376 17.09 -16.56 -31.23
CA ASN A 376 17.02 -18.01 -31.36
C ASN A 376 17.44 -18.92 -30.19
N THR A 377 17.26 -18.49 -28.96
CA THR A 377 17.33 -19.40 -27.84
C THR A 377 15.93 -20.01 -27.68
N PRO A 378 15.76 -21.29 -27.97
CA PRO A 378 14.55 -22.02 -27.62
C PRO A 378 14.34 -21.81 -26.12
N ASP A 379 13.09 -21.54 -25.70
CA ASP A 379 12.71 -21.61 -24.27
C ASP A 379 13.11 -23.01 -23.77
N PRO A 380 14.18 -23.13 -22.92
CA PRO A 380 14.75 -24.46 -22.63
C PRO A 380 13.82 -25.31 -21.78
N GLN A 381 12.70 -24.75 -21.31
CA GLN A 381 11.82 -25.43 -20.37
C GLN A 381 10.35 -25.39 -20.73
N GLY A 382 9.94 -24.77 -21.84
CA GLY A 382 8.52 -24.74 -22.25
C GLY A 382 7.55 -24.14 -21.22
N LEU A 383 8.09 -23.43 -20.21
CA LEU A 383 7.35 -22.97 -19.05
C LEU A 383 6.57 -21.68 -19.31
N GLY A 384 6.55 -21.18 -20.57
CA GLY A 384 5.71 -20.06 -20.95
C GLY A 384 5.82 -18.85 -20.03
N LEU A 385 7.02 -18.53 -19.50
CA LEU A 385 7.27 -17.35 -18.67
C LEU A 385 7.16 -16.10 -19.53
N ASN A 386 5.98 -15.89 -20.08
CA ASN A 386 5.65 -14.69 -20.81
C ASN A 386 5.23 -13.61 -19.84
N THR A 387 5.93 -12.51 -19.87
CA THR A 387 5.41 -11.23 -19.42
C THR A 387 3.99 -11.06 -19.95
N VAL A 388 3.11 -10.56 -19.09
CA VAL A 388 1.69 -10.30 -19.40
C VAL A 388 1.56 -9.72 -20.81
N GLY A 389 0.87 -10.42 -21.71
CA GLY A 389 0.58 -9.97 -23.06
C GLY A 389 1.66 -10.21 -24.12
N ALA A 390 2.81 -10.79 -23.80
CA ALA A 390 3.84 -11.11 -24.79
C ALA A 390 3.54 -12.46 -25.47
N SER A 391 2.76 -12.44 -26.51
CA SER A 391 2.64 -13.56 -27.44
C SER A 391 3.86 -13.55 -28.38
N ARG A 392 4.65 -14.62 -28.40
CA ARG A 392 5.73 -14.81 -29.39
C ARG A 392 5.19 -15.20 -30.78
N GLY A 393 3.89 -15.34 -30.92
CA GLY A 393 3.23 -15.77 -32.11
C GLY A 393 2.95 -14.66 -33.14
N PRO A 394 2.44 -15.03 -34.29
CA PRO A 394 2.00 -14.09 -35.32
C PRO A 394 0.88 -13.18 -34.79
N LEU A 395 0.63 -12.08 -35.49
CA LEU A 395 -0.52 -11.25 -35.21
C LEU A 395 -1.82 -12.05 -35.42
N THR A 396 -2.65 -12.14 -34.40
CA THR A 396 -3.98 -12.75 -34.49
C THR A 396 -5.07 -11.67 -34.61
N PRO A 397 -6.23 -12.00 -35.19
CA PRO A 397 -7.37 -11.06 -35.25
C PRO A 397 -7.79 -10.53 -33.86
N GLN A 398 -7.71 -11.37 -32.83
CA GLN A 398 -8.03 -10.98 -31.45
C GLN A 398 -7.03 -9.93 -30.90
N ILE A 399 -5.74 -10.12 -31.17
CA ILE A 399 -4.71 -9.15 -30.79
C ILE A 399 -4.93 -7.83 -31.53
N ALA A 400 -5.22 -7.88 -32.82
CA ALA A 400 -5.47 -6.71 -33.62
C ALA A 400 -6.68 -5.90 -33.09
N ALA A 401 -7.80 -6.57 -32.86
CA ALA A 401 -9.02 -5.95 -32.34
C ALA A 401 -8.80 -5.34 -30.93
N MET A 402 -8.08 -6.03 -30.06
CA MET A 402 -7.73 -5.53 -28.71
C MET A 402 -6.89 -4.26 -28.79
N VAL A 403 -5.86 -4.25 -29.63
CA VAL A 403 -4.96 -3.10 -29.78
C VAL A 403 -5.68 -1.91 -30.41
N GLU A 404 -6.55 -2.15 -31.38
CA GLU A 404 -7.38 -1.09 -31.99
C GLU A 404 -8.34 -0.50 -30.97
N THR A 405 -9.02 -1.34 -30.18
CA THR A 405 -9.93 -0.88 -29.12
C THR A 405 -9.19 -0.04 -28.08
N ASP A 406 -8.00 -0.48 -27.64
CA ASP A 406 -7.18 0.24 -26.67
C ASP A 406 -6.71 1.59 -27.25
N TYR A 407 -6.28 1.61 -28.53
CA TYR A 407 -5.89 2.85 -29.20
C TYR A 407 -7.05 3.84 -29.32
N ARG A 408 -8.23 3.39 -29.77
CA ARG A 408 -9.43 4.23 -29.88
C ARG A 408 -9.83 4.81 -28.53
N ARG A 409 -9.76 4.01 -27.46
CA ARG A 409 -10.02 4.45 -26.08
C ARG A 409 -9.08 5.57 -25.67
N TRP A 410 -7.78 5.37 -25.83
CA TRP A 410 -6.79 6.39 -25.42
C TRP A 410 -6.81 7.62 -26.32
N LEU A 411 -7.15 7.47 -27.58
CA LEU A 411 -7.35 8.59 -28.48
C LEU A 411 -8.55 9.45 -28.02
N ALA A 412 -9.67 8.84 -27.70
CA ALA A 412 -10.88 9.53 -27.25
C ALA A 412 -10.70 10.27 -25.91
N THR A 413 -9.86 9.75 -25.01
CA THR A 413 -9.62 10.33 -23.68
C THR A 413 -8.34 11.19 -23.61
N GLY A 414 -7.62 11.37 -24.72
CA GLY A 414 -6.31 12.02 -24.70
C GLY A 414 -5.31 11.30 -23.79
N GLY A 415 -5.49 10.00 -23.56
CA GLY A 415 -4.68 9.20 -22.66
C GLY A 415 -5.09 9.30 -21.18
N GLN A 416 -6.13 10.03 -20.85
CA GLN A 416 -6.64 10.12 -19.48
C GLN A 416 -7.36 8.82 -19.08
N LYS A 417 -7.13 8.33 -17.86
CA LYS A 417 -7.82 7.13 -17.34
C LYS A 417 -9.22 7.44 -16.84
N PHE A 418 -9.40 8.62 -16.31
CA PHE A 418 -10.67 9.10 -15.80
C PHE A 418 -10.97 10.43 -16.48
N THR A 419 -12.08 10.49 -17.16
CA THR A 419 -12.65 11.77 -17.56
C THR A 419 -13.34 12.35 -16.35
N SER A 420 -12.85 13.51 -15.89
CA SER A 420 -13.50 14.33 -14.84
C SER A 420 -14.93 14.68 -15.21
#